data_4e4b2cd658dc784fd66f7a1332c340b9
#
_entry.id   4e4b2cd658dc784fd66f7a1332c340b9
#
_cell.length_a   1.000
_cell.length_b   1.000
_cell.length_c   1.000
_cell.angle_alpha   90.00
_cell.angle_beta   90.00
_cell.angle_gamma   90.00
#
_symmetry.space_group_name_H-M   'P 1'
#
loop_
_entity.id
_entity.type
_entity.pdbx_description
1 polymer ?
#
loop_
_entity_poly.entity_id
_entity_poly.type
_entity_poly.pdbx_seq_one_letter_code
_entity_poly.pdbx_strand_id
1 'polypeptide(L)'
;SGDWGVYPYLPSGNLVVSDINNGLFVLGPTYQRACYLEGVVTDSVTGNPIFNATVKVLTTNITKNTKANGEYKTGTANAGSYNVEVSAAGYFTKTINGVSLTNGNVTQLDVQLSPLASTALSGQVVEAITGNPIPNAMVTIQDSALVYNTTADASGNFTIPSMVIGNYQVVAGSWGHRTTCFNSNIMLNPAPLVITLYKGYYDDFSFDFGWTITGTTQNLWERGVPHGTPAVFGPGFANPDADDQTDCLNQAYITDNNPNASSSGSNDVDDGYTLLTSPVFDPTYLTNPTVNYSRWFYNAGGNSNPNDTLIIRISNGTTNVVLETVRASTPGMGSWVPQSFNLNGLIPVTSTMQISVYTADQAMTGHVVEGGFDKFEVTGTVGIPSLNLAANSLASSPNPFDNESILSIGENGGTLSITDITGKMVETLKVQKNEKILIGKNFKKGVYLVKLVSDKGAISSIKLIKTGE
;
A
#
# COMPACT_ATOMS: atom_id res chain seq x y z
N SER A 1 38.23 26.09 31.27
CA SER A 1 38.67 27.05 30.25
C SER A 1 37.49 27.36 29.34
N GLY A 2 37.23 28.62 29.09
CA GLY A 2 36.11 29.01 28.24
C GLY A 2 36.42 30.35 27.58
N ASP A 3 36.08 30.46 26.32
CA ASP A 3 36.12 31.71 25.59
C ASP A 3 34.97 32.61 26.08
N TRP A 4 35.27 33.85 26.36
CA TRP A 4 34.31 34.83 26.85
C TRP A 4 33.67 35.64 25.74
N GLY A 5 34.30 35.74 24.61
CA GLY A 5 33.76 36.46 23.48
C GLY A 5 34.60 36.35 22.22
N VAL A 6 33.95 36.47 21.09
CA VAL A 6 34.55 36.53 19.76
C VAL A 6 34.08 37.81 19.07
N TYR A 7 35.02 38.63 18.58
CA TYR A 7 34.69 39.79 17.76
C TYR A 7 35.24 39.64 16.34
N PRO A 8 34.38 39.43 15.34
CA PRO A 8 34.80 39.12 13.97
C PRO A 8 34.77 40.34 13.03
N TYR A 9 34.49 41.55 13.51
CA TYR A 9 34.22 42.72 12.66
C TYR A 9 35.36 43.75 12.68
N LEU A 10 36.60 43.33 12.93
CA LEU A 10 37.72 44.25 12.81
C LEU A 10 37.96 44.63 11.32
N PRO A 11 38.30 45.92 11.02
CA PRO A 11 38.60 46.35 9.66
C PRO A 11 39.75 45.59 9.00
N SER A 12 40.65 45.02 9.80
CA SER A 12 41.74 44.16 9.35
C SER A 12 41.33 42.77 8.87
N GLY A 13 40.06 42.34 9.15
CA GLY A 13 39.57 40.99 8.90
C GLY A 13 40.03 39.96 9.93
N ASN A 14 40.78 40.33 10.94
CA ASN A 14 41.19 39.43 12.02
C ASN A 14 40.04 39.19 13.01
N LEU A 15 40.01 38.00 13.59
CA LEU A 15 39.14 37.65 14.70
C LEU A 15 39.89 37.91 16.01
N VAL A 16 39.19 38.49 16.97
CA VAL A 16 39.67 38.64 18.35
C VAL A 16 38.84 37.74 19.25
N VAL A 17 39.52 36.86 19.98
CA VAL A 17 38.91 35.92 20.92
C VAL A 17 39.53 36.16 22.30
N SER A 18 38.67 36.39 23.30
CA SER A 18 39.09 36.52 24.69
C SER A 18 38.89 35.19 25.43
N ASP A 19 39.97 34.67 26.01
CA ASP A 19 39.95 33.47 26.83
C ASP A 19 40.33 33.83 28.28
N ILE A 20 39.61 33.22 29.25
CA ILE A 20 39.78 33.51 30.68
C ILE A 20 41.20 33.26 31.18
N ASN A 21 41.83 32.19 30.67
CA ASN A 21 43.11 31.70 31.21
C ASN A 21 44.31 32.17 30.38
N ASN A 22 44.09 32.38 29.08
CA ASN A 22 45.18 32.60 28.12
C ASN A 22 45.18 34.02 27.53
N GLY A 23 44.21 34.87 27.92
CA GLY A 23 44.16 36.27 27.50
C GLY A 23 43.48 36.45 26.12
N LEU A 24 44.11 37.26 25.27
CA LEU A 24 43.56 37.64 23.97
C LEU A 24 44.27 36.93 22.82
N PHE A 25 43.49 36.21 22.01
CA PHE A 25 43.96 35.66 20.74
C PHE A 25 43.57 36.59 19.59
N VAL A 26 44.51 36.87 18.71
CA VAL A 26 44.25 37.53 17.43
C VAL A 26 44.49 36.49 16.33
N LEU A 27 43.40 36.06 15.71
CA LEU A 27 43.43 35.04 14.67
C LEU A 27 43.27 35.68 13.31
N GLY A 28 44.17 35.37 12.39
CA GLY A 28 44.08 35.77 10.99
C GLY A 28 43.43 34.70 10.16
N PRO A 29 42.09 34.69 10.01
CA PRO A 29 41.45 33.69 9.20
C PRO A 29 41.73 33.90 7.70
N THR A 30 42.04 32.84 7.01
CA THR A 30 42.07 32.84 5.54
C THR A 30 40.66 32.63 5.03
N TYR A 31 39.94 33.70 4.69
CA TYR A 31 38.64 33.63 4.09
C TYR A 31 38.72 33.24 2.62
N GLN A 32 38.21 32.09 2.30
CA GLN A 32 37.98 31.71 0.91
C GLN A 32 36.49 31.91 0.59
N ARG A 33 36.20 32.76 -0.40
CA ARG A 33 34.82 32.91 -0.88
C ARG A 33 34.37 31.61 -1.52
N ALA A 34 33.11 31.23 -1.29
CA ALA A 34 32.53 30.10 -1.98
C ALA A 34 32.41 30.37 -3.48
N CYS A 35 32.29 29.31 -4.24
CA CYS A 35 31.90 29.36 -5.64
C CYS A 35 30.38 29.30 -5.70
N TYR A 36 29.76 30.16 -6.50
CA TYR A 36 28.32 30.23 -6.63
C TYR A 36 27.87 29.65 -7.97
N LEU A 37 26.76 28.88 -7.94
CA LEU A 37 26.10 28.32 -9.12
C LEU A 37 24.62 28.70 -9.07
N GLU A 38 24.17 29.45 -10.07
CA GLU A 38 22.81 29.91 -10.16
C GLU A 38 22.25 29.64 -11.57
N GLY A 39 20.94 29.57 -11.70
CA GLY A 39 20.31 29.41 -13.01
C GLY A 39 18.83 29.15 -12.92
N VAL A 40 18.24 28.84 -14.07
CA VAL A 40 16.83 28.50 -14.23
C VAL A 40 16.71 27.16 -14.92
N VAL A 41 15.81 26.30 -14.41
CA VAL A 41 15.44 25.04 -15.06
C VAL A 41 14.10 25.22 -15.74
N THR A 42 14.03 24.90 -17.04
CA THR A 42 12.82 25.06 -17.85
C THR A 42 12.53 23.80 -18.67
N ASP A 43 11.27 23.64 -19.06
CA ASP A 43 10.81 22.64 -20.01
C ASP A 43 11.32 22.97 -21.42
N SER A 44 11.94 22.03 -22.12
CA SER A 44 12.54 22.25 -23.44
C SER A 44 11.51 22.44 -24.56
N VAL A 45 10.25 22.05 -24.34
CA VAL A 45 9.16 22.14 -25.34
C VAL A 45 8.34 23.42 -25.14
N THR A 46 7.96 23.68 -23.89
CA THR A 46 7.05 24.81 -23.55
C THR A 46 7.79 26.07 -23.12
N GLY A 47 9.06 25.95 -22.69
CA GLY A 47 9.83 27.03 -22.08
C GLY A 47 9.38 27.39 -20.65
N ASN A 48 8.40 26.73 -20.11
CA ASN A 48 7.89 27.02 -18.77
C ASN A 48 8.92 26.61 -17.68
N PRO A 49 8.97 27.37 -16.57
CA PRO A 49 9.85 27.00 -15.45
C PRO A 49 9.38 25.71 -14.80
N ILE A 50 10.36 24.88 -14.38
CA ILE A 50 10.09 23.63 -13.69
C ILE A 50 10.28 23.86 -12.19
N PHE A 51 9.18 23.70 -11.44
CA PHE A 51 9.19 23.73 -9.99
C PHE A 51 9.75 22.42 -9.41
N ASN A 52 10.47 22.51 -8.31
CA ASN A 52 11.04 21.39 -7.55
C ASN A 52 11.97 20.46 -8.36
N ALA A 53 12.58 20.97 -9.45
CA ALA A 53 13.66 20.25 -10.11
C ALA A 53 14.89 20.20 -9.19
N THR A 54 15.51 19.04 -9.09
CA THR A 54 16.69 18.81 -8.27
C THR A 54 17.96 19.10 -9.07
N VAL A 55 18.78 20.02 -8.57
CA VAL A 55 20.11 20.35 -9.10
C VAL A 55 21.16 19.81 -8.13
N LYS A 56 22.00 18.88 -8.58
CA LYS A 56 23.02 18.19 -7.79
C LYS A 56 24.40 18.42 -8.37
N VAL A 57 25.31 18.91 -7.55
CA VAL A 57 26.74 19.01 -7.92
C VAL A 57 27.39 17.67 -7.60
N LEU A 58 27.67 16.87 -8.62
CA LEU A 58 28.20 15.52 -8.45
C LEU A 58 29.59 15.53 -7.76
N THR A 59 29.92 14.45 -7.07
CA THR A 59 31.13 14.33 -6.22
C THR A 59 31.10 15.21 -4.96
N THR A 60 29.97 15.89 -4.71
CA THR A 60 29.74 16.67 -3.48
C THR A 60 28.40 16.24 -2.86
N ASN A 61 28.13 16.70 -1.63
CA ASN A 61 26.81 16.48 -0.99
C ASN A 61 25.82 17.63 -1.28
N ILE A 62 26.11 18.46 -2.30
CA ILE A 62 25.34 19.66 -2.58
C ILE A 62 24.19 19.33 -3.52
N THR A 63 22.98 19.54 -3.01
CA THR A 63 21.72 19.39 -3.75
C THR A 63 20.84 20.61 -3.48
N LYS A 64 20.15 21.11 -4.51
CA LYS A 64 19.23 22.23 -4.40
C LYS A 64 18.04 22.02 -5.31
N ASN A 65 16.83 22.31 -4.79
CA ASN A 65 15.61 22.28 -5.59
C ASN A 65 15.27 23.67 -6.12
N THR A 66 14.68 23.71 -7.32
CA THR A 66 14.21 24.94 -7.93
C THR A 66 12.96 25.47 -7.26
N LYS A 67 12.78 26.80 -7.26
CA LYS A 67 11.58 27.49 -6.82
C LYS A 67 10.47 27.41 -7.87
N ALA A 68 9.28 27.99 -7.58
CA ALA A 68 8.15 28.03 -8.48
C ALA A 68 8.44 28.69 -9.84
N ASN A 69 9.39 29.62 -9.90
CA ASN A 69 9.85 30.28 -11.13
C ASN A 69 11.03 29.55 -11.80
N GLY A 70 11.34 28.31 -11.41
CA GLY A 70 12.43 27.51 -11.94
C GLY A 70 13.83 27.92 -11.48
N GLU A 71 13.99 28.98 -10.69
CA GLU A 71 15.29 29.45 -10.23
C GLU A 71 15.89 28.56 -9.15
N TYR A 72 17.21 28.39 -9.20
CA TYR A 72 18.00 27.79 -8.13
C TYR A 72 19.25 28.60 -7.85
N LYS A 73 19.73 28.54 -6.61
CA LYS A 73 20.98 29.15 -6.15
C LYS A 73 21.67 28.16 -5.20
N THR A 74 22.87 27.81 -5.55
CA THR A 74 23.71 26.86 -4.78
C THR A 74 25.18 27.20 -4.96
N GLY A 75 26.10 26.32 -4.60
CA GLY A 75 27.52 26.51 -4.79
C GLY A 75 28.39 25.55 -4.01
N THR A 76 29.69 25.63 -4.16
CA THR A 76 30.67 24.79 -3.44
C THR A 76 31.67 25.64 -2.70
N ALA A 77 32.35 25.08 -1.68
CA ALA A 77 33.42 25.76 -1.00
C ALA A 77 34.72 25.89 -1.85
N ASN A 78 34.97 24.90 -2.72
CA ASN A 78 36.20 24.78 -3.48
C ASN A 78 35.99 25.06 -4.97
N ALA A 79 36.88 25.80 -5.58
CA ALA A 79 36.92 25.96 -7.02
C ALA A 79 37.27 24.63 -7.71
N GLY A 80 36.72 24.43 -8.91
CA GLY A 80 36.96 23.21 -9.68
C GLY A 80 36.05 23.06 -10.86
N SER A 81 36.22 21.97 -11.59
CA SER A 81 35.31 21.54 -12.65
C SER A 81 34.45 20.42 -12.13
N TYR A 82 33.12 20.63 -12.18
CA TYR A 82 32.12 19.71 -11.63
C TYR A 82 31.13 19.25 -12.71
N ASN A 83 30.63 18.05 -12.56
CA ASN A 83 29.46 17.63 -13.31
C ASN A 83 28.20 18.00 -12.50
N VAL A 84 27.23 18.60 -13.16
CA VAL A 84 25.98 19.01 -12.55
C VAL A 84 24.85 18.18 -13.15
N GLU A 85 24.18 17.41 -12.30
CA GLU A 85 23.00 16.61 -12.65
C GLU A 85 21.74 17.40 -12.31
N VAL A 86 20.81 17.47 -13.29
CA VAL A 86 19.52 18.12 -13.11
C VAL A 86 18.42 17.11 -13.46
N SER A 87 17.49 16.88 -12.52
CA SER A 87 16.39 15.95 -12.67
C SER A 87 15.08 16.56 -12.18
N ALA A 88 13.98 16.13 -12.74
CA ALA A 88 12.62 16.47 -12.29
C ALA A 88 11.65 15.34 -12.64
N ALA A 89 10.59 15.18 -11.85
CA ALA A 89 9.52 14.23 -12.15
C ALA A 89 8.90 14.55 -13.50
N GLY A 90 8.73 13.54 -14.37
CA GLY A 90 8.20 13.71 -15.73
C GLY A 90 9.20 14.16 -16.78
N TYR A 91 10.50 14.26 -16.46
CA TYR A 91 11.55 14.70 -17.37
C TYR A 91 12.72 13.73 -17.43
N PHE A 92 13.44 13.71 -18.54
CA PHE A 92 14.73 13.03 -18.63
C PHE A 92 15.77 13.75 -17.77
N THR A 93 16.50 13.01 -16.94
CA THR A 93 17.64 13.53 -16.19
C THR A 93 18.73 13.99 -17.15
N LYS A 94 19.32 15.17 -16.90
CA LYS A 94 20.37 15.75 -17.71
C LYS A 94 21.62 16.02 -16.89
N THR A 95 22.75 15.53 -17.35
CA THR A 95 24.06 15.82 -16.74
C THR A 95 24.84 16.79 -17.62
N ILE A 96 25.26 17.91 -17.05
CA ILE A 96 26.12 18.90 -17.68
C ILE A 96 27.54 18.68 -17.14
N ASN A 97 28.43 18.30 -18.04
CA ASN A 97 29.81 17.98 -17.66
C ASN A 97 30.70 19.21 -17.68
N GLY A 98 31.69 19.25 -16.79
CA GLY A 98 32.78 20.23 -16.85
C GLY A 98 32.35 21.66 -16.47
N VAL A 99 31.35 21.86 -15.64
CA VAL A 99 30.95 23.18 -15.15
C VAL A 99 32.06 23.77 -14.27
N SER A 100 32.68 24.83 -14.71
CA SER A 100 33.75 25.49 -13.99
C SER A 100 33.22 26.43 -12.91
N LEU A 101 33.53 26.16 -11.66
CA LEU A 101 33.21 26.99 -10.50
C LEU A 101 34.47 27.65 -9.96
N THR A 102 34.42 28.94 -9.77
CA THR A 102 35.57 29.73 -9.28
C THR A 102 35.20 30.54 -8.05
N ASN A 103 36.13 30.62 -7.10
CA ASN A 103 35.87 31.30 -5.83
C ASN A 103 35.50 32.77 -6.01
N GLY A 104 34.43 33.18 -5.33
CA GLY A 104 33.90 34.54 -5.34
C GLY A 104 33.08 34.93 -6.57
N ASN A 105 32.92 34.03 -7.55
CA ASN A 105 32.19 34.29 -8.76
C ASN A 105 30.89 33.47 -8.83
N VAL A 106 29.90 34.01 -9.53
CA VAL A 106 28.65 33.31 -9.87
C VAL A 106 28.82 32.70 -11.25
N THR A 107 28.65 31.37 -11.33
CA THR A 107 28.52 30.67 -12.61
C THR A 107 27.05 30.54 -12.92
N GLN A 108 26.60 31.09 -14.04
CA GLN A 108 25.22 30.99 -14.54
C GLN A 108 25.10 29.69 -15.34
N LEU A 109 24.13 28.84 -14.98
CA LEU A 109 23.82 27.58 -15.65
C LEU A 109 22.32 27.39 -15.79
N ASP A 110 21.77 27.81 -16.94
CA ASP A 110 20.39 27.56 -17.28
C ASP A 110 20.26 26.19 -17.97
N VAL A 111 19.28 25.39 -17.55
CA VAL A 111 19.11 24.02 -18.01
C VAL A 111 17.72 23.80 -18.54
N GLN A 112 17.64 23.23 -19.75
CA GLN A 112 16.37 22.75 -20.30
C GLN A 112 16.31 21.23 -20.14
N LEU A 113 15.19 20.72 -19.55
CA LEU A 113 14.89 19.31 -19.47
C LEU A 113 13.87 18.93 -20.53
N SER A 114 14.09 17.79 -21.15
CA SER A 114 13.12 17.22 -22.12
C SER A 114 12.06 16.40 -21.36
N PRO A 115 10.76 16.68 -21.60
CA PRO A 115 9.70 15.93 -20.95
C PRO A 115 9.72 14.46 -21.40
N LEU A 116 9.38 13.55 -20.50
CA LEU A 116 9.12 12.15 -20.82
C LEU A 116 7.83 12.06 -21.65
N ALA A 117 7.79 11.09 -22.57
CA ALA A 117 6.58 10.83 -23.33
C ALA A 117 5.43 10.45 -22.40
N SER A 118 4.23 10.92 -22.70
CA SER A 118 3.02 10.56 -21.99
C SER A 118 2.03 9.84 -22.90
N THR A 119 1.14 9.06 -22.31
CA THR A 119 0.09 8.31 -23.01
C THR A 119 -1.18 8.29 -22.17
N ALA A 120 -2.33 8.10 -22.83
CA ALA A 120 -3.56 7.74 -22.12
C ALA A 120 -3.51 6.24 -21.78
N LEU A 121 -3.98 5.89 -20.60
CA LEU A 121 -4.18 4.50 -20.17
C LEU A 121 -5.66 4.27 -19.92
N SER A 122 -6.22 3.22 -20.53
CA SER A 122 -7.53 2.67 -20.19
C SER A 122 -7.38 1.30 -19.55
N GLY A 123 -8.37 0.89 -18.79
CA GLY A 123 -8.37 -0.45 -18.19
C GLY A 123 -9.74 -0.84 -17.66
N GLN A 124 -9.81 -2.04 -17.11
CA GLN A 124 -11.00 -2.58 -16.47
C GLN A 124 -10.63 -3.37 -15.24
N VAL A 125 -11.40 -3.22 -14.16
CA VAL A 125 -11.29 -4.03 -12.94
C VAL A 125 -12.40 -5.08 -12.96
N VAL A 126 -12.02 -6.37 -12.81
CA VAL A 126 -12.95 -7.49 -12.90
C VAL A 126 -12.70 -8.47 -11.75
N GLU A 127 -13.74 -9.22 -11.36
CA GLU A 127 -13.62 -10.31 -10.40
C GLU A 127 -12.86 -11.49 -11.06
N ALA A 128 -11.87 -12.02 -10.36
CA ALA A 128 -10.92 -13.00 -10.90
C ALA A 128 -11.54 -14.31 -11.37
N ILE A 129 -12.63 -14.76 -10.73
CA ILE A 129 -13.27 -16.06 -11.03
C ILE A 129 -14.38 -15.90 -12.07
N THR A 130 -15.21 -14.90 -11.93
CA THR A 130 -16.42 -14.71 -12.77
C THR A 130 -16.16 -13.86 -14.00
N GLY A 131 -15.11 -13.01 -13.97
CA GLY A 131 -14.88 -11.99 -14.98
C GLY A 131 -15.87 -10.83 -14.94
N ASN A 132 -16.75 -10.78 -13.93
CA ASN A 132 -17.70 -9.70 -13.80
C ASN A 132 -17.00 -8.37 -13.48
N PRO A 133 -17.43 -7.24 -14.06
CA PRO A 133 -16.87 -5.95 -13.75
C PRO A 133 -17.12 -5.58 -12.27
N ILE A 134 -16.13 -4.92 -11.66
CA ILE A 134 -16.20 -4.42 -10.29
C ILE A 134 -16.38 -2.89 -10.34
N PRO A 135 -17.61 -2.40 -10.12
CA PRO A 135 -17.88 -0.97 -10.10
C PRO A 135 -17.22 -0.29 -8.89
N ASN A 136 -16.85 0.97 -9.07
CA ASN A 136 -16.24 1.81 -8.03
C ASN A 136 -14.93 1.24 -7.44
N ALA A 137 -14.28 0.28 -8.10
CA ALA A 137 -12.96 -0.17 -7.69
C ALA A 137 -11.96 1.00 -7.78
N MET A 138 -11.18 1.17 -6.72
CA MET A 138 -10.14 2.19 -6.67
C MET A 138 -8.86 1.66 -7.28
N VAL A 139 -8.17 2.50 -8.04
CA VAL A 139 -6.91 2.15 -8.71
C VAL A 139 -5.89 3.27 -8.49
N THR A 140 -4.73 2.92 -7.98
CA THR A 140 -3.55 3.78 -7.87
C THR A 140 -2.45 3.21 -8.73
N ILE A 141 -1.82 4.04 -9.57
CA ILE A 141 -0.67 3.67 -10.38
C ILE A 141 0.45 4.65 -10.03
N GLN A 142 1.52 4.16 -9.44
CA GLN A 142 2.55 5.02 -8.89
C GLN A 142 3.97 4.50 -9.07
N ASP A 143 4.92 5.44 -9.03
CA ASP A 143 6.34 5.20 -8.80
C ASP A 143 6.85 6.09 -7.65
N SER A 144 8.15 6.24 -7.50
CA SER A 144 8.75 7.08 -6.46
C SER A 144 8.49 8.59 -6.63
N ALA A 145 8.00 9.04 -7.77
CA ALA A 145 7.87 10.46 -8.14
C ALA A 145 6.44 10.84 -8.59
N LEU A 146 5.70 9.92 -9.16
CA LEU A 146 4.40 10.19 -9.79
C LEU A 146 3.33 9.24 -9.23
N VAL A 147 2.15 9.79 -8.97
CA VAL A 147 0.99 9.04 -8.49
C VAL A 147 -0.23 9.42 -9.34
N TYR A 148 -0.90 8.41 -9.88
CA TYR A 148 -2.13 8.53 -10.65
C TYR A 148 -3.24 7.75 -9.97
N ASN A 149 -4.31 8.43 -9.57
CA ASN A 149 -5.47 7.83 -8.93
C ASN A 149 -6.67 7.90 -9.86
N THR A 150 -7.44 6.83 -9.90
CA THR A 150 -8.70 6.76 -10.63
C THR A 150 -9.67 5.79 -9.96
N THR A 151 -10.94 5.85 -10.36
CA THR A 151 -11.98 4.95 -9.87
C THR A 151 -12.71 4.37 -11.08
N ALA A 152 -13.00 3.09 -11.01
CA ALA A 152 -13.74 2.40 -12.07
C ALA A 152 -15.22 2.84 -12.11
N ASP A 153 -15.77 2.92 -13.30
CA ASP A 153 -17.17 3.22 -13.55
C ASP A 153 -18.11 2.02 -13.21
N ALA A 154 -19.39 2.16 -13.48
CA ALA A 154 -20.38 1.10 -13.24
C ALA A 154 -20.11 -0.19 -14.05
N SER A 155 -19.33 -0.14 -15.11
CA SER A 155 -18.90 -1.26 -15.94
C SER A 155 -17.48 -1.74 -15.61
N GLY A 156 -16.91 -1.27 -14.49
CA GLY A 156 -15.57 -1.59 -14.06
C GLY A 156 -14.46 -0.92 -14.87
N ASN A 157 -14.76 -0.04 -15.81
CA ASN A 157 -13.77 0.62 -16.66
C ASN A 157 -13.16 1.83 -15.94
N PHE A 158 -11.87 2.06 -16.19
CA PHE A 158 -11.19 3.26 -15.72
C PHE A 158 -10.32 3.87 -16.83
N THR A 159 -10.01 5.15 -16.69
CA THR A 159 -9.11 5.87 -17.59
C THR A 159 -8.22 6.84 -16.83
N ILE A 160 -6.97 6.94 -17.29
CA ILE A 160 -6.04 8.01 -16.92
C ILE A 160 -5.71 8.74 -18.22
N PRO A 161 -6.21 9.97 -18.41
CA PRO A 161 -6.14 10.68 -19.71
C PRO A 161 -4.71 10.95 -20.19
N SER A 162 -3.78 11.15 -19.24
CA SER A 162 -2.36 11.36 -19.52
C SER A 162 -1.52 10.86 -18.34
N MET A 163 -0.59 9.97 -18.62
CA MET A 163 0.43 9.55 -17.67
C MET A 163 1.77 9.39 -18.37
N VAL A 164 2.85 9.62 -17.67
CA VAL A 164 4.20 9.41 -18.19
C VAL A 164 4.43 7.91 -18.40
N ILE A 165 5.09 7.55 -19.50
CA ILE A 165 5.48 6.16 -19.73
C ILE A 165 6.55 5.72 -18.71
N GLY A 166 6.48 4.48 -18.23
CA GLY A 166 7.44 3.99 -17.24
C GLY A 166 7.00 2.70 -16.55
N ASN A 167 7.77 2.31 -15.56
CA ASN A 167 7.45 1.18 -14.69
C ASN A 167 6.76 1.71 -13.44
N TYR A 168 5.61 1.17 -13.14
CA TYR A 168 4.76 1.58 -12.04
C TYR A 168 4.33 0.39 -11.19
N GLN A 169 4.15 0.63 -9.91
CA GLN A 169 3.32 -0.23 -9.07
C GLN A 169 1.86 0.14 -9.33
N VAL A 170 1.05 -0.87 -9.62
CA VAL A 170 -0.41 -0.77 -9.72
C VAL A 170 -1.00 -1.35 -8.46
N VAL A 171 -1.83 -0.59 -7.77
CA VAL A 171 -2.60 -1.03 -6.61
C VAL A 171 -4.06 -0.90 -6.94
N ALA A 172 -4.87 -1.89 -6.63
CA ALA A 172 -6.31 -1.84 -6.84
C ALA A 172 -7.07 -2.56 -5.73
N GLY A 173 -8.23 -2.03 -5.38
CA GLY A 173 -9.07 -2.59 -4.32
C GLY A 173 -10.52 -2.13 -4.40
N SER A 174 -11.39 -2.88 -3.74
CA SER A 174 -12.79 -2.56 -3.56
C SER A 174 -13.30 -3.31 -2.34
N TRP A 175 -14.13 -2.70 -1.50
CA TRP A 175 -14.70 -3.42 -0.36
C TRP A 175 -15.47 -4.65 -0.82
N GLY A 176 -15.20 -5.80 -0.20
CA GLY A 176 -15.69 -7.11 -0.64
C GLY A 176 -14.80 -7.84 -1.65
N HIS A 177 -13.69 -7.21 -2.04
CA HIS A 177 -12.63 -7.81 -2.84
C HIS A 177 -11.27 -7.52 -2.20
N ARG A 178 -10.34 -8.43 -2.39
CA ARG A 178 -8.99 -8.32 -1.82
C ARG A 178 -8.21 -7.24 -2.54
N THR A 179 -7.63 -6.29 -1.80
CA THR A 179 -6.64 -5.35 -2.33
C THR A 179 -5.46 -6.13 -2.90
N THR A 180 -4.95 -5.70 -4.03
CA THR A 180 -3.83 -6.32 -4.73
C THR A 180 -2.87 -5.29 -5.29
N CYS A 181 -1.61 -5.66 -5.43
CA CYS A 181 -0.62 -4.85 -6.13
C CYS A 181 0.32 -5.69 -6.99
N PHE A 182 0.79 -5.08 -8.07
CA PHE A 182 1.75 -5.67 -9.00
C PHE A 182 2.48 -4.58 -9.77
N ASN A 183 3.60 -4.92 -10.39
CA ASN A 183 4.34 -3.99 -11.23
C ASN A 183 3.87 -4.10 -12.70
N SER A 184 3.75 -2.96 -13.37
CA SER A 184 3.39 -2.85 -14.78
C SER A 184 4.26 -1.84 -15.51
N ASN A 185 4.67 -2.17 -16.72
CA ASN A 185 5.38 -1.24 -17.61
C ASN A 185 4.36 -0.60 -18.58
N ILE A 186 4.17 0.70 -18.43
CA ILE A 186 3.26 1.48 -19.29
C ILE A 186 4.07 2.09 -20.42
N MET A 187 3.81 1.66 -21.65
CA MET A 187 4.42 2.13 -22.88
C MET A 187 3.50 3.06 -23.65
N LEU A 188 3.97 3.66 -24.74
CA LEU A 188 3.11 4.45 -25.64
C LEU A 188 2.02 3.55 -26.26
N ASN A 189 0.78 4.08 -26.30
CA ASN A 189 -0.40 3.36 -26.79
C ASN A 189 -0.56 1.97 -26.18
N PRO A 190 -0.64 1.87 -24.84
CA PRO A 190 -0.73 0.57 -24.17
C PRO A 190 -2.06 -0.12 -24.49
N ALA A 191 -2.05 -1.46 -24.50
CA ALA A 191 -3.29 -2.22 -24.45
C ALA A 191 -4.05 -1.88 -23.15
N PRO A 192 -5.39 -1.99 -23.14
CA PRO A 192 -6.16 -1.80 -21.92
C PRO A 192 -5.67 -2.69 -20.78
N LEU A 193 -5.45 -2.10 -19.61
CA LEU A 193 -4.97 -2.81 -18.42
C LEU A 193 -6.14 -3.53 -17.75
N VAL A 194 -6.10 -4.86 -17.70
CA VAL A 194 -7.10 -5.66 -16.98
C VAL A 194 -6.55 -5.99 -15.59
N ILE A 195 -7.27 -5.55 -14.56
CA ILE A 195 -6.95 -5.81 -13.16
C ILE A 195 -7.97 -6.80 -12.59
N THR A 196 -7.49 -7.90 -12.04
CA THR A 196 -8.35 -8.93 -11.46
C THR A 196 -8.29 -8.88 -9.94
N LEU A 197 -9.45 -8.76 -9.27
CA LEU A 197 -9.57 -8.84 -7.82
C LEU A 197 -10.29 -10.12 -7.41
N TYR A 198 -9.80 -10.78 -6.37
CA TYR A 198 -10.47 -11.94 -5.78
C TYR A 198 -11.54 -11.49 -4.80
N LYS A 199 -12.69 -12.13 -4.81
CA LYS A 199 -13.72 -11.94 -3.79
C LYS A 199 -13.16 -12.25 -2.41
N GLY A 200 -13.45 -11.40 -1.43
CA GLY A 200 -12.98 -11.52 -0.05
C GLY A 200 -12.69 -10.17 0.57
N TYR A 201 -12.25 -10.17 1.81
CA TYR A 201 -11.90 -8.96 2.53
C TYR A 201 -10.42 -9.04 2.85
N TYR A 202 -9.64 -8.17 2.24
CA TYR A 202 -8.28 -7.85 2.59
C TYR A 202 -8.08 -6.35 2.37
N ASP A 203 -7.89 -5.64 3.45
CA ASP A 203 -7.71 -4.19 3.49
C ASP A 203 -6.38 -3.90 4.20
N ASP A 204 -5.42 -3.44 3.44
CA ASP A 204 -4.11 -2.96 3.87
C ASP A 204 -4.11 -1.42 4.00
N PHE A 205 -5.29 -0.84 4.06
CA PHE A 205 -5.51 0.60 4.16
C PHE A 205 -4.88 1.43 3.04
N SER A 206 -4.44 0.81 1.95
CA SER A 206 -4.04 1.52 0.73
C SER A 206 -5.15 2.45 0.22
N PHE A 207 -6.41 2.10 0.45
CA PHE A 207 -7.59 2.86 0.08
C PHE A 207 -8.46 3.18 1.29
N ASP A 208 -9.28 4.22 1.16
CA ASP A 208 -10.35 4.50 2.11
C ASP A 208 -11.62 3.76 1.69
N PHE A 209 -11.90 2.64 2.33
CA PHE A 209 -13.12 1.87 2.10
C PHE A 209 -14.28 2.25 3.03
N GLY A 210 -14.17 3.37 3.73
CA GLY A 210 -15.25 3.90 4.55
C GLY A 210 -15.25 3.40 6.00
N TRP A 211 -14.08 3.13 6.56
CA TRP A 211 -13.96 2.95 7.99
C TRP A 211 -14.38 4.23 8.72
N THR A 212 -15.11 4.08 9.80
CA THR A 212 -15.64 5.20 10.57
C THR A 212 -14.88 5.39 11.87
N ILE A 213 -14.66 6.66 12.23
CA ILE A 213 -13.94 7.06 13.43
C ILE A 213 -14.87 7.87 14.31
N THR A 214 -14.92 7.53 15.60
CA THR A 214 -15.63 8.28 16.62
C THR A 214 -14.79 8.36 17.88
N GLY A 215 -14.99 9.40 18.69
CA GLY A 215 -14.24 9.55 19.93
C GLY A 215 -14.57 10.82 20.68
N THR A 216 -13.98 10.98 21.85
CA THR A 216 -14.07 12.18 22.69
C THR A 216 -12.72 12.86 22.85
N THR A 217 -11.61 12.16 22.61
CA THR A 217 -10.27 12.74 22.55
C THR A 217 -10.11 13.64 21.32
N GLN A 218 -9.12 14.54 21.34
CA GLN A 218 -8.70 15.30 20.16
C GLN A 218 -7.84 14.44 19.22
N ASN A 219 -7.24 13.38 19.72
CA ASN A 219 -6.25 12.51 19.09
C ASN A 219 -6.92 11.23 18.56
N LEU A 220 -7.65 11.37 17.48
CA LEU A 220 -8.44 10.30 16.89
C LEU A 220 -7.56 9.35 16.04
N TRP A 221 -8.13 8.20 15.67
CA TRP A 221 -7.56 7.37 14.63
C TRP A 221 -7.42 8.15 13.31
N GLU A 222 -6.32 7.97 12.61
CA GLU A 222 -6.08 8.54 11.29
C GLU A 222 -5.53 7.48 10.34
N ARG A 223 -6.02 7.42 9.10
CA ARG A 223 -5.45 6.59 8.05
C ARG A 223 -4.33 7.36 7.36
N GLY A 224 -3.16 6.79 7.26
CA GLY A 224 -2.03 7.45 6.62
C GLY A 224 -0.74 6.65 6.66
N VAL A 225 0.31 7.23 6.09
CA VAL A 225 1.68 6.75 6.29
C VAL A 225 2.04 6.95 7.75
N PRO A 226 2.45 5.92 8.48
CA PRO A 226 2.83 6.07 9.89
C PRO A 226 3.98 7.05 10.10
N HIS A 227 3.87 7.86 11.14
CA HIS A 227 4.90 8.79 11.59
C HIS A 227 5.28 8.46 13.03
N GLY A 228 6.43 7.80 13.21
CA GLY A 228 6.85 7.32 14.52
C GLY A 228 7.19 8.42 15.51
N THR A 229 6.69 8.28 16.73
CA THR A 229 7.13 9.06 17.88
C THR A 229 8.06 8.22 18.76
N PRO A 230 9.09 8.80 19.40
CA PRO A 230 10.00 8.04 20.26
C PRO A 230 9.26 7.35 21.40
N ALA A 231 9.68 6.16 21.78
CA ALA A 231 9.21 5.49 22.99
C ALA A 231 9.59 6.31 24.26
N VAL A 232 8.74 6.27 25.30
CA VAL A 232 9.03 6.93 26.58
C VAL A 232 10.26 6.34 27.25
N PHE A 233 10.42 5.03 27.15
CA PHE A 233 11.54 4.29 27.75
C PHE A 233 12.21 3.39 26.72
N GLY A 234 13.54 3.46 26.65
CA GLY A 234 14.35 2.61 25.78
C GLY A 234 14.34 3.02 24.30
N PRO A 235 14.90 2.20 23.46
CA PRO A 235 14.88 2.41 22.01
C PRO A 235 13.53 1.99 21.41
N GLY A 236 13.16 2.57 20.26
CA GLY A 236 11.95 2.24 19.51
C GLY A 236 10.95 3.36 19.47
N PHE A 237 9.73 3.02 19.11
CA PHE A 237 8.66 3.98 18.85
C PHE A 237 7.45 3.72 19.76
N ALA A 238 6.82 4.80 20.23
CA ALA A 238 5.49 4.73 20.83
C ALA A 238 4.43 4.59 19.73
N ASN A 239 4.41 5.51 18.78
CA ASN A 239 3.63 5.38 17.55
C ASN A 239 4.48 4.69 16.46
N PRO A 240 3.92 3.82 15.59
CA PRO A 240 4.70 3.13 14.56
C PRO A 240 5.31 4.11 13.55
N ASP A 241 6.56 3.84 13.12
CA ASP A 241 7.30 4.59 12.10
C ASP A 241 7.10 4.02 10.69
N ALA A 242 6.47 2.89 10.59
CA ALA A 242 6.07 2.21 9.36
C ALA A 242 4.86 1.32 9.62
N ASP A 243 4.12 0.98 8.57
CA ASP A 243 3.08 -0.04 8.64
C ASP A 243 3.65 -1.45 8.87
N ASP A 244 2.81 -2.45 8.82
CA ASP A 244 3.25 -3.85 8.79
C ASP A 244 3.65 -4.23 7.35
N GLN A 245 4.93 -4.06 7.02
CA GLN A 245 5.59 -3.96 5.71
C GLN A 245 5.47 -5.17 4.75
N THR A 246 4.44 -5.98 4.79
CA THR A 246 4.29 -7.09 3.85
C THR A 246 3.10 -6.92 2.90
N ASP A 247 2.68 -5.68 2.64
CA ASP A 247 1.53 -5.32 1.82
C ASP A 247 1.85 -4.33 0.68
N CYS A 248 0.87 -3.58 0.18
CA CYS A 248 1.03 -2.84 -1.07
C CYS A 248 1.59 -1.43 -0.90
N LEU A 249 1.06 -0.67 0.04
CA LEU A 249 1.46 0.71 0.34
C LEU A 249 1.73 0.85 1.83
N ASN A 250 2.62 1.76 2.18
CA ASN A 250 2.91 2.09 3.58
C ASN A 250 1.76 2.91 4.18
N GLN A 251 0.63 2.26 4.51
CA GLN A 251 -0.59 2.88 5.04
C GLN A 251 -1.16 2.04 6.17
N ALA A 252 -1.55 2.67 7.26
CA ALA A 252 -2.21 2.04 8.39
C ALA A 252 -3.22 3.00 9.04
N TYR A 253 -4.05 2.52 9.98
CA TYR A 253 -4.71 3.38 10.95
C TYR A 253 -3.85 3.53 12.19
N ILE A 254 -3.54 4.77 12.55
CA ILE A 254 -2.68 5.16 13.67
C ILE A 254 -3.44 6.19 14.53
N THR A 255 -3.30 6.17 15.83
CA THR A 255 -3.80 7.25 16.68
C THR A 255 -2.95 8.49 16.49
N ASP A 256 -3.60 9.64 16.24
CA ASP A 256 -2.97 10.96 16.01
C ASP A 256 -1.65 10.92 15.21
N ASN A 257 -1.76 10.54 13.95
CA ASN A 257 -0.63 10.32 13.05
C ASN A 257 0.01 11.64 12.57
N ASN A 258 0.61 12.42 13.46
CA ASN A 258 1.11 13.75 13.16
C ASN A 258 2.57 13.74 12.69
N PRO A 259 2.87 14.15 11.44
CA PRO A 259 4.24 14.15 10.89
C PRO A 259 5.18 15.16 11.58
N ASN A 260 4.66 16.07 12.40
CA ASN A 260 5.45 17.04 13.15
C ASN A 260 5.69 16.63 14.61
N ALA A 261 5.16 15.50 15.05
CA ALA A 261 5.40 14.98 16.39
C ALA A 261 6.88 14.58 16.55
N SER A 262 7.51 15.11 17.59
CA SER A 262 8.96 14.92 17.83
C SER A 262 9.28 14.30 19.19
N SER A 263 8.30 14.12 20.05
CA SER A 263 8.45 13.53 21.38
C SER A 263 7.30 12.59 21.70
N SER A 264 7.56 11.56 22.49
CA SER A 264 6.52 10.72 23.10
C SER A 264 5.56 11.60 23.90
N GLY A 265 4.27 11.34 23.82
CA GLY A 265 3.23 12.07 24.54
C GLY A 265 2.92 13.47 24.02
N SER A 266 3.38 13.85 22.80
CA SER A 266 2.95 15.09 22.18
C SER A 266 1.72 14.93 21.29
N ASN A 267 1.40 13.72 20.91
CA ASN A 267 0.35 13.35 19.98
C ASN A 267 -0.20 11.95 20.28
N ASP A 268 -0.38 11.62 21.54
CA ASP A 268 -0.99 10.37 21.99
C ASP A 268 -2.47 10.57 22.34
N VAL A 269 -3.18 9.51 22.61
CA VAL A 269 -4.58 9.56 23.02
C VAL A 269 -4.69 10.15 24.42
N ASP A 270 -5.19 11.37 24.52
CA ASP A 270 -5.37 12.09 25.77
C ASP A 270 -6.85 12.32 26.13
N ASP A 271 -7.17 12.27 27.43
CA ASP A 271 -8.43 12.70 28.03
C ASP A 271 -9.70 12.20 27.31
N GLY A 272 -9.72 10.94 26.92
CA GLY A 272 -10.87 10.39 26.27
C GLY A 272 -10.62 9.07 25.55
N TYR A 273 -11.45 8.77 24.57
CA TYR A 273 -11.33 7.56 23.75
C TYR A 273 -11.39 7.86 22.27
N THR A 274 -10.86 6.93 21.50
CA THR A 274 -11.03 6.84 20.04
C THR A 274 -11.44 5.44 19.63
N LEU A 275 -12.37 5.35 18.69
CA LEU A 275 -12.96 4.10 18.19
C LEU A 275 -12.94 4.09 16.66
N LEU A 276 -12.28 3.12 16.10
CA LEU A 276 -12.27 2.78 14.67
C LEU A 276 -13.25 1.63 14.43
N THR A 277 -14.11 1.73 13.40
CA THR A 277 -15.09 0.69 13.06
C THR A 277 -15.08 0.42 11.56
N SER A 278 -15.00 -0.85 11.17
CA SER A 278 -15.02 -1.27 9.77
C SER A 278 -16.37 -0.99 9.11
N PRO A 279 -16.40 -0.89 7.77
CA PRO A 279 -17.64 -1.12 7.04
C PRO A 279 -18.19 -2.52 7.33
N VAL A 280 -19.46 -2.73 7.07
CA VAL A 280 -20.09 -4.06 7.20
C VAL A 280 -19.44 -5.02 6.20
N PHE A 281 -19.18 -6.25 6.66
CA PHE A 281 -18.68 -7.34 5.81
C PHE A 281 -19.52 -8.62 5.98
N ASP A 282 -19.59 -9.41 4.91
CA ASP A 282 -20.37 -10.66 4.86
C ASP A 282 -19.44 -11.86 4.65
N PRO A 283 -19.07 -12.60 5.71
CA PRO A 283 -18.27 -13.82 5.61
C PRO A 283 -19.11 -15.10 5.53
N THR A 284 -20.43 -15.02 5.33
CA THR A 284 -21.32 -16.20 5.37
C THR A 284 -21.05 -17.22 4.27
N TYR A 285 -20.35 -16.81 3.21
CA TYR A 285 -19.93 -17.72 2.12
C TYR A 285 -18.67 -18.55 2.49
N LEU A 286 -18.03 -18.26 3.62
CA LEU A 286 -16.84 -18.96 4.10
C LEU A 286 -17.22 -20.06 5.09
N THR A 287 -16.53 -21.19 5.00
CA THR A 287 -16.51 -22.21 6.05
C THR A 287 -15.33 -21.90 6.99
N ASN A 288 -15.57 -21.90 8.29
CA ASN A 288 -14.60 -21.53 9.31
C ASN A 288 -14.02 -20.11 9.08
N PRO A 289 -14.85 -19.06 8.99
CA PRO A 289 -14.36 -17.70 8.80
C PRO A 289 -13.45 -17.30 9.94
N THR A 290 -12.32 -16.73 9.58
CA THR A 290 -11.27 -16.30 10.50
C THR A 290 -10.93 -14.84 10.20
N VAL A 291 -10.96 -13.99 11.22
CA VAL A 291 -10.55 -12.59 11.14
C VAL A 291 -9.08 -12.50 11.52
N ASN A 292 -8.29 -11.88 10.65
CA ASN A 292 -6.89 -11.63 10.86
C ASN A 292 -6.66 -10.11 10.79
N TYR A 293 -5.66 -9.63 11.54
CA TYR A 293 -5.19 -8.25 11.51
C TYR A 293 -3.80 -8.15 12.13
N SER A 294 -3.10 -7.06 11.92
CA SER A 294 -1.95 -6.63 12.70
C SER A 294 -2.35 -5.48 13.61
N ARG A 295 -1.91 -5.52 14.86
CA ARG A 295 -2.16 -4.45 15.81
C ARG A 295 -0.86 -3.95 16.42
N TRP A 296 -0.82 -2.64 16.70
CA TRP A 296 0.20 -1.98 17.50
C TRP A 296 -0.46 -1.43 18.75
N PHE A 297 0.23 -1.53 19.88
CA PHE A 297 -0.19 -0.86 21.10
C PHE A 297 1.02 -0.46 21.92
N TYR A 298 1.00 0.77 22.40
CA TYR A 298 1.97 1.30 23.33
C TYR A 298 1.25 1.96 24.50
N ASN A 299 1.66 1.65 25.73
CA ASN A 299 1.12 2.26 26.94
C ASN A 299 2.22 2.32 28.00
N ALA A 300 2.76 3.52 28.26
CA ALA A 300 3.87 3.73 29.16
C ALA A 300 3.92 5.18 29.68
N GLY A 301 4.80 5.46 30.61
CA GLY A 301 4.96 6.79 31.20
C GLY A 301 3.95 7.11 32.29
N GLY A 302 3.68 8.40 32.50
CA GLY A 302 2.74 8.89 33.51
C GLY A 302 3.24 8.74 34.96
N ASN A 303 2.33 9.04 35.89
CA ASN A 303 2.61 9.07 37.32
C ASN A 303 2.21 7.79 38.08
N SER A 304 1.70 6.79 37.35
CA SER A 304 1.24 5.50 37.88
C SER A 304 1.60 4.36 36.94
N ASN A 305 1.23 3.11 37.30
CA ASN A 305 1.38 1.98 36.39
C ASN A 305 0.39 2.13 35.22
N PRO A 306 0.84 1.93 33.98
CA PRO A 306 -0.02 2.00 32.80
C PRO A 306 -1.21 1.03 32.92
N ASN A 307 -2.42 1.55 32.75
CA ASN A 307 -3.69 0.85 32.97
C ASN A 307 -4.63 0.87 31.77
N ASP A 308 -4.25 1.57 30.70
CA ASP A 308 -5.04 1.70 29.50
C ASP A 308 -4.98 0.45 28.62
N THR A 309 -5.89 0.36 27.69
CA THR A 309 -6.05 -0.86 26.88
C THR A 309 -6.42 -0.56 25.44
N LEU A 310 -5.93 -1.39 24.53
CA LEU A 310 -6.48 -1.50 23.19
C LEU A 310 -7.45 -2.70 23.18
N ILE A 311 -8.69 -2.48 22.77
CA ILE A 311 -9.72 -3.52 22.77
C ILE A 311 -10.26 -3.70 21.35
N ILE A 312 -10.12 -4.91 20.83
CA ILE A 312 -10.64 -5.28 19.54
C ILE A 312 -11.90 -6.14 19.74
N ARG A 313 -12.99 -5.76 19.05
CA ARG A 313 -14.28 -6.44 19.12
C ARG A 313 -14.78 -6.83 17.76
N ILE A 314 -15.56 -7.92 17.72
CA ILE A 314 -16.32 -8.33 16.56
C ILE A 314 -17.82 -8.24 16.88
N SER A 315 -18.60 -7.71 15.95
CA SER A 315 -20.06 -7.60 16.02
C SER A 315 -20.70 -8.35 14.87
N ASN A 316 -21.87 -8.93 15.11
CA ASN A 316 -22.71 -9.49 14.06
C ASN A 316 -24.00 -8.66 13.81
N GLY A 317 -24.00 -7.40 14.28
CA GLY A 317 -25.15 -6.50 14.23
C GLY A 317 -26.07 -6.58 15.46
N THR A 318 -26.02 -7.66 16.23
CA THR A 318 -26.84 -7.83 17.45
C THR A 318 -26.00 -8.16 18.69
N THR A 319 -24.90 -8.84 18.53
CA THR A 319 -24.01 -9.28 19.60
C THR A 319 -22.62 -8.73 19.36
N ASN A 320 -21.96 -8.29 20.43
CA ASN A 320 -20.55 -7.88 20.44
C ASN A 320 -19.73 -8.84 21.28
N VAL A 321 -18.60 -9.29 20.74
CA VAL A 321 -17.62 -10.15 21.42
C VAL A 321 -16.25 -9.51 21.40
N VAL A 322 -15.56 -9.52 22.53
CA VAL A 322 -14.16 -9.08 22.60
C VAL A 322 -13.27 -10.19 22.04
N LEU A 323 -12.53 -9.88 20.98
CA LEU A 323 -11.51 -10.77 20.42
C LEU A 323 -10.22 -10.69 21.23
N GLU A 324 -9.79 -9.47 21.54
CA GLU A 324 -8.53 -9.23 22.26
C GLU A 324 -8.64 -7.98 23.16
N THR A 325 -7.97 -8.04 24.31
CA THR A 325 -7.69 -6.89 25.17
C THR A 325 -6.18 -6.81 25.38
N VAL A 326 -5.55 -5.81 24.81
CA VAL A 326 -4.10 -5.57 24.88
C VAL A 326 -3.82 -4.58 26.00
N ARG A 327 -2.81 -4.85 26.82
CA ARG A 327 -2.34 -4.04 27.93
C ARG A 327 -0.83 -3.79 27.82
N ALA A 328 -0.30 -2.88 28.63
CA ALA A 328 1.15 -2.66 28.72
C ALA A 328 1.94 -3.96 29.05
N SER A 329 1.33 -4.89 29.77
CA SER A 329 1.93 -6.20 30.08
C SER A 329 1.77 -7.25 28.98
N THR A 330 1.01 -6.96 27.92
CA THR A 330 0.84 -7.88 26.79
C THR A 330 2.12 -7.89 25.94
N PRO A 331 2.65 -9.06 25.55
CA PRO A 331 3.85 -9.11 24.69
C PRO A 331 3.67 -8.36 23.38
N GLY A 332 4.76 -7.70 22.92
CA GLY A 332 4.77 -6.97 21.67
C GLY A 332 4.36 -5.50 21.78
N MET A 333 4.44 -4.90 22.98
CA MET A 333 4.28 -3.44 23.13
C MET A 333 5.29 -2.70 22.24
N GLY A 334 4.81 -1.69 21.49
CA GLY A 334 5.63 -0.92 20.55
C GLY A 334 6.14 -1.73 19.36
N SER A 335 5.36 -2.71 18.90
CA SER A 335 5.63 -3.44 17.66
C SER A 335 4.33 -3.93 17.01
N TRP A 336 4.35 -4.15 15.71
CA TRP A 336 3.26 -4.82 15.00
C TRP A 336 3.17 -6.28 15.42
N VAL A 337 1.98 -6.72 15.82
CA VAL A 337 1.70 -8.08 16.26
C VAL A 337 0.52 -8.64 15.47
N PRO A 338 0.74 -9.64 14.60
CA PRO A 338 -0.33 -10.28 13.86
C PRO A 338 -1.23 -11.10 14.78
N GLN A 339 -2.52 -11.09 14.52
CA GLN A 339 -3.54 -11.80 15.25
C GLN A 339 -4.48 -12.55 14.31
N SER A 340 -5.07 -13.64 14.82
CA SER A 340 -5.96 -14.51 14.05
C SER A 340 -7.02 -15.14 14.96
N PHE A 341 -8.31 -14.94 14.61
CA PHE A 341 -9.45 -15.42 15.42
C PHE A 341 -10.46 -16.13 14.54
N ASN A 342 -10.63 -17.44 14.77
CA ASN A 342 -11.70 -18.19 14.13
C ASN A 342 -13.03 -17.79 14.77
N LEU A 343 -14.01 -17.39 13.95
CA LEU A 343 -15.29 -16.90 14.44
C LEU A 343 -16.26 -18.03 14.88
N ASN A 344 -16.03 -19.28 14.46
CA ASN A 344 -16.85 -20.39 14.86
C ASN A 344 -16.76 -20.65 16.37
N GLY A 345 -17.91 -20.66 17.01
CA GLY A 345 -18.00 -20.84 18.46
C GLY A 345 -17.77 -19.56 19.27
N LEU A 346 -17.32 -18.49 18.66
CA LEU A 346 -17.19 -17.16 19.29
C LEU A 346 -18.44 -16.33 19.12
N ILE A 347 -18.95 -16.24 17.90
CA ILE A 347 -20.11 -15.42 17.56
C ILE A 347 -20.86 -16.05 16.37
N PRO A 348 -22.20 -16.03 16.34
CA PRO A 348 -22.95 -16.41 15.14
C PRO A 348 -22.55 -15.53 13.95
N VAL A 349 -22.10 -16.16 12.87
CA VAL A 349 -21.67 -15.46 11.64
C VAL A 349 -22.91 -15.01 10.86
N THR A 350 -22.96 -13.73 10.50
CA THR A 350 -24.05 -13.11 9.74
C THR A 350 -23.47 -12.31 8.56
N SER A 351 -24.36 -11.82 7.69
CA SER A 351 -23.98 -10.91 6.59
C SER A 351 -23.72 -9.46 7.05
N THR A 352 -23.81 -9.20 8.35
CA THR A 352 -23.68 -7.84 8.93
C THR A 352 -22.56 -7.79 9.98
N MET A 353 -21.43 -8.46 9.70
CA MET A 353 -20.31 -8.44 10.62
C MET A 353 -19.56 -7.10 10.54
N GLN A 354 -19.01 -6.66 11.67
CA GLN A 354 -18.10 -5.50 11.77
C GLN A 354 -17.03 -5.76 12.81
N ILE A 355 -15.81 -5.29 12.57
CA ILE A 355 -14.74 -5.21 13.58
C ILE A 355 -14.62 -3.79 14.08
N SER A 356 -14.28 -3.64 15.36
CA SER A 356 -13.99 -2.33 15.95
C SER A 356 -12.76 -2.38 16.84
N VAL A 357 -12.00 -1.28 16.83
CA VAL A 357 -10.76 -1.10 17.57
C VAL A 357 -10.90 0.14 18.45
N TYR A 358 -10.85 -0.05 19.74
CA TYR A 358 -11.04 0.98 20.76
C TYR A 358 -9.80 1.15 21.59
N THR A 359 -9.40 2.39 21.85
CA THR A 359 -8.42 2.73 22.87
C THR A 359 -8.81 4.04 23.57
N ALA A 360 -8.30 4.24 24.77
CA ALA A 360 -8.56 5.41 25.59
C ALA A 360 -7.40 5.67 26.55
N ASP A 361 -7.12 6.93 26.85
CA ASP A 361 -6.40 7.32 28.07
C ASP A 361 -7.41 7.67 29.16
N GLN A 362 -7.23 7.10 30.33
CA GLN A 362 -8.06 7.40 31.49
C GLN A 362 -7.60 8.71 32.12
N ALA A 363 -8.51 9.67 32.21
CA ALA A 363 -8.25 10.97 32.81
C ALA A 363 -7.52 10.83 34.14
N MET A 364 -6.50 11.65 34.37
CA MET A 364 -5.70 11.81 35.61
C MET A 364 -4.42 10.98 35.74
N THR A 365 -4.09 10.08 34.82
CA THR A 365 -2.85 9.27 34.90
C THR A 365 -1.77 9.70 33.91
N GLY A 366 -2.15 10.33 32.79
CA GLY A 366 -1.24 10.91 31.80
C GLY A 366 -0.23 9.89 31.27
N HIS A 367 -0.70 8.72 30.87
CA HIS A 367 0.10 7.72 30.18
C HIS A 367 0.20 8.06 28.70
N VAL A 368 1.29 7.72 28.05
CA VAL A 368 1.37 7.73 26.59
C VAL A 368 0.63 6.51 26.06
N VAL A 369 -0.47 6.74 25.37
CA VAL A 369 -1.35 5.70 24.81
C VAL A 369 -1.39 5.83 23.30
N GLU A 370 -0.82 4.85 22.61
CA GLU A 370 -0.79 4.82 21.15
C GLU A 370 -1.29 3.50 20.60
N GLY A 371 -2.03 3.58 19.50
CA GLY A 371 -2.59 2.44 18.80
C GLY A 371 -2.28 2.47 17.32
N GLY A 372 -2.11 1.27 16.74
CA GLY A 372 -2.05 1.03 15.30
C GLY A 372 -2.89 -0.17 14.92
N PHE A 373 -3.47 -0.13 13.74
CA PHE A 373 -4.28 -1.22 13.19
C PHE A 373 -4.02 -1.34 11.69
N ASP A 374 -3.71 -2.56 11.24
CA ASP A 374 -3.31 -2.83 9.87
C ASP A 374 -3.72 -4.23 9.40
N LYS A 375 -3.71 -4.46 8.07
CA LYS A 375 -3.93 -5.77 7.44
C LYS A 375 -5.20 -6.48 7.88
N PHE A 376 -6.31 -5.76 7.89
CA PHE A 376 -7.59 -6.43 8.14
C PHE A 376 -7.89 -7.43 7.03
N GLU A 377 -8.09 -8.70 7.41
CA GLU A 377 -8.38 -9.77 6.49
C GLU A 377 -9.44 -10.72 7.05
N VAL A 378 -10.31 -11.21 6.17
CA VAL A 378 -11.21 -12.30 6.48
C VAL A 378 -10.87 -13.50 5.60
N THR A 379 -10.39 -14.56 6.22
CA THR A 379 -10.05 -15.82 5.57
C THR A 379 -11.05 -16.92 5.95
N GLY A 380 -11.00 -18.00 5.23
CA GLY A 380 -11.80 -19.19 5.47
C GLY A 380 -11.76 -20.09 4.25
N THR A 381 -12.19 -21.32 4.39
CA THR A 381 -12.40 -22.15 3.22
C THR A 381 -13.66 -21.64 2.52
N VAL A 382 -13.56 -21.26 1.26
CA VAL A 382 -14.77 -21.11 0.45
C VAL A 382 -15.43 -22.45 0.50
N GLY A 383 -16.53 -22.55 1.28
CA GLY A 383 -17.37 -23.74 1.23
C GLY A 383 -17.68 -23.92 -0.24
N ILE A 384 -17.28 -25.02 -0.84
CA ILE A 384 -17.88 -25.40 -2.12
C ILE A 384 -19.35 -25.42 -1.77
N PRO A 385 -20.21 -24.47 -2.23
CA PRO A 385 -21.62 -24.63 -2.08
C PRO A 385 -21.87 -26.04 -2.59
N SER A 386 -22.54 -26.89 -1.83
CA SER A 386 -23.04 -28.11 -2.40
C SER A 386 -23.79 -27.63 -3.62
N LEU A 387 -23.16 -27.76 -4.78
CA LEU A 387 -23.74 -27.34 -6.04
C LEU A 387 -25.05 -28.11 -6.06
N ASN A 388 -26.14 -27.43 -5.70
CA ASN A 388 -27.45 -27.82 -6.18
C ASN A 388 -27.36 -27.63 -7.69
N LEU A 389 -26.72 -28.63 -8.31
CA LEU A 389 -26.62 -28.69 -9.74
C LEU A 389 -28.00 -28.59 -10.27
N ALA A 390 -28.33 -27.53 -10.98
CA ALA A 390 -29.59 -27.45 -11.70
C ALA A 390 -29.77 -28.78 -12.44
N ALA A 391 -31.00 -29.24 -12.59
CA ALA A 391 -31.33 -30.60 -13.05
C ALA A 391 -30.55 -31.13 -14.29
N ASN A 392 -29.84 -30.26 -14.98
CA ASN A 392 -29.02 -30.56 -16.18
C ASN A 392 -27.57 -30.05 -16.09
N SER A 393 -26.97 -29.87 -14.91
CA SER A 393 -25.66 -29.27 -14.78
C SER A 393 -24.53 -30.29 -14.64
N LEU A 394 -23.38 -29.92 -15.17
CA LEU A 394 -22.09 -30.57 -14.99
C LEU A 394 -21.16 -29.65 -14.18
N ALA A 395 -20.38 -30.21 -13.28
CA ALA A 395 -19.31 -29.50 -12.60
C ALA A 395 -18.08 -30.36 -12.48
N SER A 396 -16.90 -29.75 -12.47
CA SER A 396 -15.61 -30.44 -12.36
C SER A 396 -14.73 -29.74 -11.33
N SER A 397 -14.12 -30.51 -10.43
CA SER A 397 -13.20 -30.00 -9.42
C SER A 397 -12.10 -31.04 -9.10
N PRO A 398 -10.82 -30.63 -9.09
CA PRO A 398 -10.30 -29.33 -9.50
C PRO A 398 -10.41 -29.11 -11.03
N ASN A 399 -10.52 -27.87 -11.46
CA ASN A 399 -10.42 -27.48 -12.88
C ASN A 399 -9.88 -26.01 -12.93
N PRO A 400 -8.64 -25.79 -13.37
CA PRO A 400 -7.66 -26.75 -13.95
C PRO A 400 -7.22 -27.88 -13.02
N PHE A 401 -6.68 -28.97 -13.61
CA PHE A 401 -6.20 -30.14 -12.88
C PHE A 401 -4.91 -30.72 -13.49
N ASP A 402 -4.10 -31.37 -12.65
CA ASP A 402 -2.83 -31.97 -13.09
C ASP A 402 -2.98 -33.46 -13.45
N ASN A 403 -3.58 -34.27 -12.60
CA ASN A 403 -3.74 -35.69 -12.82
C ASN A 403 -5.18 -36.08 -13.18
N GLU A 404 -6.09 -35.84 -12.25
CA GLU A 404 -7.51 -36.24 -12.34
C GLU A 404 -8.40 -35.13 -11.81
N SER A 405 -9.64 -35.09 -12.30
CA SER A 405 -10.69 -34.22 -11.81
C SER A 405 -11.95 -35.02 -11.54
N ILE A 406 -12.70 -34.65 -10.51
CA ILE A 406 -14.01 -35.23 -10.22
C ILE A 406 -15.06 -34.46 -11.03
N LEU A 407 -15.68 -35.16 -11.97
CA LEU A 407 -16.85 -34.65 -12.69
C LEU A 407 -18.13 -35.05 -11.93
N SER A 408 -18.90 -34.06 -11.53
CA SER A 408 -20.18 -34.24 -10.84
C SER A 408 -21.35 -34.06 -11.80
N ILE A 409 -22.23 -35.01 -11.83
CA ILE A 409 -23.44 -35.05 -12.66
C ILE A 409 -24.62 -34.54 -11.86
N GLY A 410 -25.49 -33.72 -12.44
CA GLY A 410 -26.72 -33.24 -11.82
C GLY A 410 -27.83 -34.30 -11.72
N GLU A 411 -29.07 -33.84 -11.53
CA GLU A 411 -30.24 -34.71 -11.29
C GLU A 411 -30.64 -35.56 -12.52
N ASN A 412 -30.08 -35.29 -13.69
CA ASN A 412 -30.38 -36.08 -14.89
C ASN A 412 -29.11 -36.80 -15.38
N GLY A 413 -29.15 -38.10 -15.38
CA GLY A 413 -28.17 -38.94 -16.06
C GLY A 413 -28.31 -38.88 -17.59
N GLY A 414 -27.38 -39.51 -18.31
CA GLY A 414 -27.42 -39.51 -19.76
C GLY A 414 -26.09 -39.99 -20.40
N THR A 415 -25.83 -39.53 -21.61
CA THR A 415 -24.60 -39.82 -22.34
C THR A 415 -23.64 -38.64 -22.23
N LEU A 416 -22.50 -38.87 -21.61
CA LEU A 416 -21.37 -37.96 -21.51
C LEU A 416 -20.41 -38.19 -22.66
N SER A 417 -20.00 -37.13 -23.33
CA SER A 417 -18.95 -37.18 -24.38
C SER A 417 -17.88 -36.14 -24.04
N ILE A 418 -16.61 -36.54 -24.18
CA ILE A 418 -15.44 -35.70 -23.96
C ILE A 418 -14.67 -35.59 -25.27
N THR A 419 -14.44 -34.38 -25.74
CA THR A 419 -13.67 -34.09 -26.95
C THR A 419 -12.49 -33.18 -26.62
N ASP A 420 -11.42 -33.29 -27.40
CA ASP A 420 -10.36 -32.28 -27.42
C ASP A 420 -10.78 -31.01 -28.18
N ILE A 421 -9.95 -29.99 -28.19
CA ILE A 421 -10.25 -28.72 -28.87
C ILE A 421 -10.38 -28.82 -30.38
N THR A 422 -9.94 -29.92 -30.98
CA THR A 422 -10.08 -30.19 -32.43
C THR A 422 -11.40 -30.88 -32.75
N GLY A 423 -12.21 -31.24 -31.71
CA GLY A 423 -13.45 -31.99 -31.86
C GLY A 423 -13.25 -33.51 -31.89
N LYS A 424 -12.01 -34.01 -31.72
CA LYS A 424 -11.74 -35.45 -31.66
C LYS A 424 -12.31 -36.03 -30.38
N MET A 425 -13.10 -37.08 -30.48
CA MET A 425 -13.66 -37.83 -29.35
C MET A 425 -12.53 -38.49 -28.54
N VAL A 426 -12.52 -38.17 -27.23
CA VAL A 426 -11.54 -38.74 -26.28
C VAL A 426 -12.20 -39.86 -25.48
N GLU A 427 -13.42 -39.64 -25.00
CA GLU A 427 -14.13 -40.58 -24.14
C GLU A 427 -15.65 -40.42 -24.28
N THR A 428 -16.39 -41.51 -24.12
CA THR A 428 -17.85 -41.50 -24.06
C THR A 428 -18.32 -42.44 -22.93
N LEU A 429 -19.18 -41.97 -22.02
CA LEU A 429 -19.63 -42.69 -20.85
C LEU A 429 -21.16 -42.54 -20.68
N LYS A 430 -21.82 -43.57 -20.18
CA LYS A 430 -23.15 -43.47 -19.62
C LYS A 430 -23.07 -43.13 -18.13
N VAL A 431 -23.72 -42.10 -17.73
CA VAL A 431 -23.68 -41.58 -16.35
C VAL A 431 -25.07 -41.51 -15.73
N GLN A 432 -25.10 -41.75 -14.42
CA GLN A 432 -26.36 -41.73 -13.64
C GLN A 432 -26.55 -40.33 -13.03
N LYS A 433 -27.76 -40.03 -12.56
CA LYS A 433 -28.06 -38.83 -11.79
C LYS A 433 -27.23 -38.79 -10.50
N ASN A 434 -26.74 -37.62 -10.13
CA ASN A 434 -25.93 -37.37 -8.93
C ASN A 434 -24.63 -38.21 -8.83
N GLU A 435 -24.21 -38.78 -9.95
CA GLU A 435 -22.98 -39.56 -10.03
C GLU A 435 -21.73 -38.62 -10.01
N LYS A 436 -20.67 -39.13 -9.41
CA LYS A 436 -19.34 -38.51 -9.45
C LYS A 436 -18.35 -39.47 -10.11
N ILE A 437 -17.69 -39.01 -11.14
CA ILE A 437 -16.72 -39.84 -11.89
C ILE A 437 -15.36 -39.16 -11.90
N LEU A 438 -14.31 -39.95 -11.81
CA LEU A 438 -12.92 -39.49 -12.01
C LEU A 438 -12.60 -39.50 -13.49
N ILE A 439 -12.09 -38.39 -13.99
CA ILE A 439 -11.71 -38.23 -15.40
C ILE A 439 -10.32 -37.59 -15.49
N GLY A 440 -9.70 -37.73 -16.67
CA GLY A 440 -8.48 -36.99 -16.98
C GLY A 440 -7.18 -37.74 -16.74
N LYS A 441 -7.18 -38.94 -16.11
CA LYS A 441 -5.95 -39.70 -15.84
C LYS A 441 -5.09 -39.94 -17.09
N ASN A 442 -5.74 -40.26 -18.20
CA ASN A 442 -5.06 -40.58 -19.48
C ASN A 442 -5.14 -39.38 -20.46
N PHE A 443 -5.56 -38.21 -20.06
CA PHE A 443 -5.60 -37.05 -20.94
C PHE A 443 -4.23 -36.44 -21.07
N LYS A 444 -3.90 -35.98 -22.27
CA LYS A 444 -2.71 -35.15 -22.49
C LYS A 444 -2.97 -33.72 -21.97
N LYS A 445 -1.90 -32.99 -21.69
CA LYS A 445 -2.00 -31.57 -21.38
C LYS A 445 -2.78 -30.83 -22.48
N GLY A 446 -3.84 -30.10 -22.09
CA GLY A 446 -4.69 -29.44 -23.08
C GLY A 446 -6.06 -29.05 -22.54
N VAL A 447 -6.88 -28.56 -23.44
CA VAL A 447 -8.27 -28.17 -23.20
C VAL A 447 -9.23 -29.21 -23.78
N TYR A 448 -10.24 -29.55 -23.00
CA TYR A 448 -11.27 -30.54 -23.38
C TYR A 448 -12.64 -29.96 -23.20
N LEU A 449 -13.56 -30.36 -24.04
CA LEU A 449 -14.99 -30.03 -23.93
C LEU A 449 -15.75 -31.27 -23.49
N VAL A 450 -16.45 -31.17 -22.37
CA VAL A 450 -17.34 -32.21 -21.86
C VAL A 450 -18.77 -31.83 -22.17
N LYS A 451 -19.53 -32.71 -22.79
CA LYS A 451 -20.95 -32.53 -23.13
C LYS A 451 -21.74 -33.68 -22.56
N LEU A 452 -22.78 -33.37 -21.77
CA LEU A 452 -23.77 -34.32 -21.31
C LEU A 452 -25.05 -34.09 -22.11
N VAL A 453 -25.58 -35.14 -22.70
CA VAL A 453 -26.94 -35.21 -23.27
C VAL A 453 -27.75 -36.08 -22.34
N SER A 454 -28.69 -35.50 -21.63
CA SER A 454 -29.54 -36.25 -20.71
C SER A 454 -30.49 -37.16 -21.46
N ASP A 455 -31.00 -38.19 -20.78
CA ASP A 455 -32.01 -39.10 -21.36
C ASP A 455 -33.34 -38.38 -21.76
N LYS A 456 -33.53 -37.15 -21.29
CA LYS A 456 -34.63 -36.25 -21.67
C LYS A 456 -34.27 -35.24 -22.76
N GLY A 457 -33.08 -35.36 -23.38
CA GLY A 457 -32.63 -34.51 -24.46
C GLY A 457 -32.04 -33.16 -24.07
N ALA A 458 -31.95 -32.84 -22.77
CA ALA A 458 -31.31 -31.60 -22.32
C ALA A 458 -29.76 -31.71 -22.44
N ILE A 459 -29.12 -30.62 -22.83
CA ILE A 459 -27.68 -30.56 -23.08
C ILE A 459 -27.03 -29.65 -22.03
N SER A 460 -25.94 -30.16 -21.42
CA SER A 460 -25.05 -29.38 -20.57
C SER A 460 -23.61 -29.56 -21.06
N SER A 461 -22.78 -28.52 -20.93
CA SER A 461 -21.36 -28.61 -21.30
C SER A 461 -20.48 -27.82 -20.38
N ILE A 462 -19.26 -28.32 -20.16
CA ILE A 462 -18.20 -27.60 -19.42
C ILE A 462 -16.86 -27.74 -20.15
N LYS A 463 -15.97 -26.79 -19.90
CA LYS A 463 -14.58 -26.83 -20.35
C LYS A 463 -13.71 -27.40 -19.23
N LEU A 464 -12.82 -28.33 -19.57
CA LEU A 464 -11.78 -28.86 -18.68
C LEU A 464 -10.42 -28.38 -19.16
N ILE A 465 -9.53 -28.14 -18.22
CA ILE A 465 -8.15 -27.74 -18.50
C ILE A 465 -7.23 -28.68 -17.73
N LYS A 466 -6.45 -29.50 -18.48
CA LYS A 466 -5.40 -30.34 -17.92
C LYS A 466 -4.06 -29.63 -18.06
N THR A 467 -3.36 -29.45 -16.93
CA THR A 467 -2.09 -28.73 -16.81
C THR A 467 -0.89 -29.68 -16.62
N GLY A 468 -1.12 -30.85 -16.05
CA GLY A 468 -0.11 -31.90 -15.90
C GLY A 468 0.11 -32.74 -17.18
N GLU A 469 1.25 -33.45 -17.27
CA GLU A 469 1.56 -34.40 -18.31
C GLU A 469 0.83 -35.74 -18.12
#